data_0b202a5acf99d2a5928975cf286dd0cf
#
_entry.id   0b202a5acf99d2a5928975cf286dd0cf
#
_cell.length_a   1.000
_cell.length_b   1.000
_cell.length_c   1.000
_cell.angle_alpha   90.00
_cell.angle_beta   90.00
_cell.angle_gamma   90.00
#
_symmetry.space_group_name_H-M   'P 1'
#
loop_
_entity.id
_entity.type
_entity.pdbx_description
1 polymer ?
#
loop_
_entity_poly.entity_id
_entity_poly.type
_entity_poly.pdbx_seq_one_letter_code
_entity_poly.pdbx_strand_id
1 'polypeptide(L)'
;MTTHILFKGGPNSWEEYEIPLSNALKKTGLEYHLAEDISPEQVDYIVYAPSSRLNDFKPYTRCKAVLCLWAGVETIIGNKSLTMPLTRMVDSGMTQGMVEWVTGHVLRHHLGTDAHVIGQDGVWRNAIPPLAKDRTVTVLGLGALGVACATTLAGLGFSVRGWSRRPKTIENIATFHGEDGF
;
A
#
# COMPACT_ATOMS: atom_id res chain seq x y z
N MET A 1 -17.73 -28.46 3.32
CA MET A 1 -17.96 -27.66 4.55
C MET A 1 -17.94 -26.20 4.13
N THR A 2 -19.05 -25.51 4.26
CA THR A 2 -19.21 -24.12 3.82
C THR A 2 -18.37 -23.16 4.68
N THR A 3 -17.57 -22.33 4.05
CA THR A 3 -16.75 -21.29 4.70
C THR A 3 -17.57 -20.01 4.84
N HIS A 4 -17.74 -19.51 6.04
CA HIS A 4 -18.50 -18.30 6.32
C HIS A 4 -17.59 -17.06 6.35
N ILE A 5 -17.83 -16.12 5.46
CA ILE A 5 -17.01 -14.92 5.25
C ILE A 5 -17.89 -13.69 5.52
N LEU A 6 -17.60 -13.02 6.62
CA LEU A 6 -18.27 -11.78 7.00
C LEU A 6 -17.63 -10.60 6.27
N PHE A 7 -18.43 -9.79 5.59
CA PHE A 7 -17.97 -8.54 5.00
C PHE A 7 -18.24 -7.35 5.93
N LYS A 8 -17.18 -6.59 6.23
CA LYS A 8 -17.19 -5.35 7.01
C LYS A 8 -16.29 -4.31 6.34
N GLY A 9 -16.63 -3.94 5.10
CA GLY A 9 -15.88 -2.98 4.28
C GLY A 9 -16.16 -1.50 4.59
N GLY A 10 -17.18 -1.22 5.39
CA GLY A 10 -17.62 0.14 5.70
C GLY A 10 -18.92 0.54 4.99
N PRO A 11 -19.42 1.77 5.23
CA PRO A 11 -20.68 2.22 4.65
C PRO A 11 -20.68 2.17 3.12
N ASN A 12 -21.77 1.65 2.55
CA ASN A 12 -22.02 1.59 1.10
C ASN A 12 -20.96 0.84 0.26
N SER A 13 -20.06 0.09 0.89
CA SER A 13 -19.01 -0.62 0.17
C SER A 13 -19.44 -2.00 -0.34
N TRP A 14 -20.55 -2.55 0.13
CA TRP A 14 -21.03 -3.87 -0.28
C TRP A 14 -21.27 -3.97 -1.78
N GLU A 15 -21.98 -3.02 -2.36
CA GLU A 15 -22.29 -2.99 -3.79
C GLU A 15 -21.04 -2.99 -4.67
N GLU A 16 -19.98 -2.32 -4.20
CA GLU A 16 -18.68 -2.27 -4.91
C GLU A 16 -17.92 -3.59 -4.82
N TYR A 17 -17.93 -4.23 -3.63
CA TYR A 17 -17.06 -5.37 -3.34
C TYR A 17 -17.72 -6.74 -3.54
N GLU A 18 -19.04 -6.87 -3.52
CA GLU A 18 -19.75 -8.15 -3.61
C GLU A 18 -19.35 -8.97 -4.84
N ILE A 19 -19.42 -8.35 -6.03
CA ILE A 19 -19.11 -9.03 -7.29
C ILE A 19 -17.62 -9.39 -7.40
N PRO A 20 -16.67 -8.47 -7.17
CA PRO A 20 -15.24 -8.79 -7.19
C PRO A 20 -14.84 -9.89 -6.20
N LEU A 21 -15.33 -9.83 -4.96
CA LEU A 21 -15.05 -10.84 -3.94
C LEU A 21 -15.64 -12.19 -4.31
N SER A 22 -16.90 -12.24 -4.75
CA SER A 22 -17.54 -13.46 -5.22
C SER A 22 -16.80 -14.10 -6.39
N ASN A 23 -16.33 -13.30 -7.34
CA ASN A 23 -15.54 -13.78 -8.48
C ASN A 23 -14.16 -14.31 -8.05
N ALA A 24 -13.53 -13.69 -7.07
CA ALA A 24 -12.27 -14.15 -6.51
C ALA A 24 -12.46 -15.46 -5.73
N LEU A 25 -13.49 -15.56 -4.89
CA LEU A 25 -13.81 -16.74 -4.10
C LEU A 25 -14.18 -17.94 -4.97
N LYS A 26 -14.96 -17.75 -6.03
CA LYS A 26 -15.27 -18.84 -7.01
C LYS A 26 -14.03 -19.48 -7.59
N LYS A 27 -12.96 -18.70 -7.83
CA LYS A 27 -11.69 -19.22 -8.37
C LYS A 27 -10.93 -20.12 -7.38
N THR A 28 -11.24 -20.02 -6.08
CA THR A 28 -10.59 -20.85 -5.06
C THR A 28 -11.14 -22.27 -5.00
N GLY A 29 -12.31 -22.54 -5.58
CA GLY A 29 -13.01 -23.80 -5.48
C GLY A 29 -13.65 -24.07 -4.11
N LEU A 30 -13.62 -23.10 -3.19
CA LEU A 30 -14.25 -23.23 -1.88
C LEU A 30 -15.76 -23.08 -1.99
N GLU A 31 -16.48 -23.90 -1.21
CA GLU A 31 -17.88 -23.66 -0.90
C GLU A 31 -17.94 -22.54 0.15
N TYR A 32 -18.58 -21.42 -0.13
CA TYR A 32 -18.59 -20.26 0.75
C TYR A 32 -19.95 -19.59 0.89
N HIS A 33 -20.13 -18.88 2.00
CA HIS A 33 -21.22 -17.96 2.26
C HIS A 33 -20.60 -16.60 2.60
N LEU A 34 -20.75 -15.61 1.70
CA LEU A 34 -20.27 -14.25 1.86
C LEU A 34 -21.46 -13.31 2.11
N ALA A 35 -21.48 -12.60 3.24
CA ALA A 35 -22.56 -11.70 3.61
C ALA A 35 -22.09 -10.60 4.57
N GLU A 36 -22.89 -9.52 4.69
CA GLU A 36 -22.64 -8.43 5.65
C GLU A 36 -23.13 -8.76 7.07
N ASP A 37 -24.01 -9.76 7.20
CA ASP A 37 -24.56 -10.19 8.48
C ASP A 37 -24.45 -11.71 8.60
N ILE A 38 -23.62 -12.14 9.55
CA ILE A 38 -23.39 -13.56 9.90
C ILE A 38 -23.21 -13.60 11.41
N SER A 39 -23.87 -14.53 12.09
CA SER A 39 -23.68 -14.76 13.53
C SER A 39 -22.20 -14.92 13.87
N PRO A 40 -21.66 -14.16 14.82
CA PRO A 40 -20.20 -14.08 15.07
C PRO A 40 -19.53 -15.45 15.30
N GLU A 41 -20.22 -16.36 15.96
CA GLU A 41 -19.75 -17.72 16.25
C GLU A 41 -19.64 -18.61 15.01
N GLN A 42 -20.23 -18.21 13.88
CA GLN A 42 -20.19 -18.95 12.62
C GLN A 42 -19.13 -18.43 11.66
N VAL A 43 -18.57 -17.23 11.92
CA VAL A 43 -17.64 -16.57 11.02
C VAL A 43 -16.28 -17.24 11.00
N ASP A 44 -15.83 -17.66 9.81
CA ASP A 44 -14.49 -18.22 9.59
C ASP A 44 -13.46 -17.14 9.17
N TYR A 45 -13.88 -16.12 8.39
CA TYR A 45 -13.04 -15.02 7.95
C TYR A 45 -13.82 -13.71 7.96
N ILE A 46 -13.12 -12.61 8.21
CA ILE A 46 -13.68 -11.27 8.13
C ILE A 46 -12.93 -10.49 7.05
N VAL A 47 -13.63 -10.06 6.00
CA VAL A 47 -13.16 -9.05 5.06
C VAL A 47 -13.45 -7.69 5.66
N TYR A 48 -12.43 -6.91 5.98
CA TYR A 48 -12.50 -5.76 6.86
C TYR A 48 -11.91 -4.50 6.24
N ALA A 49 -12.52 -3.36 6.47
CA ALA A 49 -11.87 -2.08 6.28
C ALA A 49 -11.91 -1.23 7.56
N PRO A 50 -10.89 -0.39 7.84
CA PRO A 50 -10.88 0.52 8.98
C PRO A 50 -12.06 1.49 9.04
N SER A 51 -12.70 1.78 7.90
CA SER A 51 -13.96 2.56 7.81
C SER A 51 -15.18 1.80 8.33
N SER A 52 -15.09 0.48 8.52
CA SER A 52 -16.16 -0.28 9.17
C SER A 52 -16.25 0.10 10.65
N ARG A 53 -17.41 -0.02 11.23
CA ARG A 53 -17.60 0.26 12.67
C ARG A 53 -17.27 -0.94 13.55
N LEU A 54 -16.69 -2.00 13.00
CA LEU A 54 -16.31 -3.19 13.75
C LEU A 54 -15.02 -2.92 14.55
N ASN A 55 -15.15 -2.85 15.87
CA ASN A 55 -14.06 -2.58 16.80
C ASN A 55 -13.84 -3.68 17.85
N ASP A 56 -14.84 -4.56 18.06
CA ASP A 56 -14.71 -5.69 18.98
C ASP A 56 -14.71 -7.01 18.20
N PHE A 57 -13.59 -7.72 18.27
CA PHE A 57 -13.38 -9.00 17.60
C PHE A 57 -13.60 -10.21 18.51
N LYS A 58 -13.82 -10.01 19.82
CA LYS A 58 -14.00 -11.10 20.79
C LYS A 58 -15.12 -12.09 20.44
N PRO A 59 -16.30 -11.63 19.92
CA PRO A 59 -17.38 -12.56 19.59
C PRO A 59 -17.06 -13.55 18.48
N TYR A 60 -16.05 -13.27 17.65
CA TYR A 60 -15.68 -14.08 16.47
C TYR A 60 -14.72 -15.21 16.82
N THR A 61 -15.14 -16.11 17.70
CA THR A 61 -14.29 -17.16 18.32
C THR A 61 -13.75 -18.19 17.33
N ARG A 62 -14.41 -18.37 16.17
CA ARG A 62 -13.95 -19.26 15.08
C ARG A 62 -13.12 -18.55 14.03
N CYS A 63 -13.04 -17.23 14.07
CA CYS A 63 -12.40 -16.49 13.01
C CYS A 63 -10.92 -16.83 12.88
N LYS A 64 -10.53 -17.28 11.70
CA LYS A 64 -9.16 -17.73 11.38
C LYS A 64 -8.24 -16.58 10.98
N ALA A 65 -8.82 -15.54 10.35
CA ALA A 65 -8.08 -14.33 9.98
C ALA A 65 -9.01 -13.17 9.65
N VAL A 66 -8.50 -11.95 9.86
CA VAL A 66 -9.08 -10.69 9.38
C VAL A 66 -8.31 -10.24 8.14
N LEU A 67 -9.00 -10.10 7.03
CA LEU A 67 -8.46 -9.76 5.72
C LEU A 67 -8.74 -8.29 5.46
N CYS A 68 -7.75 -7.42 5.70
CA CYS A 68 -7.92 -5.98 5.54
C CYS A 68 -7.86 -5.58 4.07
N LEU A 69 -8.89 -4.86 3.62
CA LEU A 69 -8.99 -4.29 2.27
C LEU A 69 -8.04 -3.11 2.06
N TRP A 70 -7.49 -2.55 3.14
CA TRP A 70 -6.60 -1.40 3.07
C TRP A 70 -5.13 -1.81 3.31
N ALA A 71 -4.23 -1.02 2.74
CA ALA A 71 -2.80 -1.15 3.00
C ALA A 71 -2.41 -0.60 4.37
N GLY A 72 -3.10 0.47 4.83
CA GLY A 72 -2.95 1.05 6.16
C GLY A 72 -3.73 0.24 7.19
N VAL A 73 -3.07 -0.17 8.27
CA VAL A 73 -3.64 -0.96 9.37
C VAL A 73 -3.34 -0.34 10.75
N GLU A 74 -2.89 0.89 10.76
CA GLU A 74 -2.41 1.60 11.97
C GLU A 74 -3.50 1.70 13.04
N THR A 75 -4.74 1.86 12.62
CA THR A 75 -5.89 2.01 13.53
C THR A 75 -6.34 0.71 14.18
N ILE A 76 -5.94 -0.44 13.64
CA ILE A 76 -6.39 -1.76 14.13
C ILE A 76 -5.26 -2.57 14.80
N ILE A 77 -4.00 -2.34 14.45
CA ILE A 77 -2.85 -3.13 14.95
C ILE A 77 -2.76 -3.18 16.49
N GLY A 78 -3.21 -2.13 17.19
CA GLY A 78 -3.19 -2.05 18.64
C GLY A 78 -4.46 -2.59 19.33
N ASN A 79 -5.42 -3.12 18.59
CA ASN A 79 -6.69 -3.58 19.14
C ASN A 79 -6.51 -4.89 19.92
N LYS A 80 -6.73 -4.84 21.25
CA LYS A 80 -6.56 -5.99 22.14
C LYS A 80 -7.58 -7.11 21.91
N SER A 81 -8.71 -6.83 21.26
CA SER A 81 -9.72 -7.85 20.91
C SER A 81 -9.37 -8.62 19.64
N LEU A 82 -8.42 -8.11 18.83
CA LEU A 82 -7.95 -8.75 17.61
C LEU A 82 -6.86 -9.79 17.96
N THR A 83 -7.27 -11.01 18.24
CA THR A 83 -6.35 -12.11 18.62
C THR A 83 -5.99 -13.02 17.44
N MET A 84 -6.75 -12.97 16.36
CA MET A 84 -6.50 -13.72 15.13
C MET A 84 -5.55 -12.97 14.19
N PRO A 85 -4.90 -13.67 13.24
CA PRO A 85 -4.05 -13.04 12.23
C PRO A 85 -4.75 -11.93 11.47
N LEU A 86 -4.04 -10.81 11.26
CA LEU A 86 -4.44 -9.69 10.43
C LEU A 86 -3.57 -9.66 9.17
N THR A 87 -4.19 -9.68 7.99
CA THR A 87 -3.50 -9.38 6.73
C THR A 87 -3.80 -7.95 6.30
N ARG A 88 -2.93 -7.37 5.50
CA ARG A 88 -3.17 -6.07 4.86
C ARG A 88 -3.10 -6.19 3.35
N MET A 89 -3.72 -5.25 2.65
CA MET A 89 -3.62 -5.16 1.20
C MET A 89 -2.18 -4.89 0.77
N VAL A 90 -1.67 -5.70 -0.14
CA VAL A 90 -0.46 -5.45 -0.94
C VAL A 90 -0.83 -5.79 -2.37
N ASP A 91 -1.12 -4.79 -3.14
CA ASP A 91 -1.63 -4.92 -4.50
C ASP A 91 -0.65 -4.34 -5.52
N SER A 92 -0.55 -4.99 -6.67
CA SER A 92 0.34 -4.57 -7.77
C SER A 92 -0.12 -3.25 -8.41
N GLY A 93 -1.43 -3.02 -8.53
CA GLY A 93 -1.98 -1.79 -9.08
C GLY A 93 -1.67 -0.59 -8.19
N MET A 94 -1.82 -0.72 -6.87
CA MET A 94 -1.43 0.32 -5.92
C MET A 94 0.08 0.57 -5.96
N THR A 95 0.88 -0.49 -6.07
CA THR A 95 2.35 -0.35 -6.16
C THR A 95 2.73 0.40 -7.43
N GLN A 96 2.15 0.03 -8.56
CA GLN A 96 2.40 0.68 -9.85
C GLN A 96 1.98 2.16 -9.81
N GLY A 97 0.76 2.46 -9.35
CA GLY A 97 0.27 3.84 -9.23
C GLY A 97 1.15 4.71 -8.33
N MET A 98 1.67 4.15 -7.22
CA MET A 98 2.60 4.86 -6.35
C MET A 98 3.96 5.11 -7.02
N VAL A 99 4.46 4.14 -7.78
CA VAL A 99 5.71 4.29 -8.56
C VAL A 99 5.55 5.41 -9.61
N GLU A 100 4.44 5.42 -10.33
CA GLU A 100 4.14 6.45 -11.34
C GLU A 100 4.07 7.85 -10.69
N TRP A 101 3.34 7.95 -9.58
CA TRP A 101 3.18 9.22 -8.84
C TRP A 101 4.52 9.75 -8.34
N VAL A 102 5.30 8.92 -7.65
CA VAL A 102 6.61 9.31 -7.11
C VAL A 102 7.57 9.69 -8.23
N THR A 103 7.64 8.88 -9.29
CA THR A 103 8.51 9.14 -10.44
C THR A 103 8.15 10.46 -11.12
N GLY A 104 6.86 10.71 -11.35
CA GLY A 104 6.38 11.96 -11.94
C GLY A 104 6.79 13.19 -11.11
N HIS A 105 6.62 13.12 -9.79
CA HIS A 105 7.01 14.23 -8.92
C HIS A 105 8.52 14.43 -8.80
N VAL A 106 9.31 13.36 -8.73
CA VAL A 106 10.77 13.43 -8.73
C VAL A 106 11.26 14.08 -10.02
N LEU A 107 10.74 13.66 -11.18
CA LEU A 107 11.10 14.24 -12.48
C LEU A 107 10.65 15.69 -12.60
N ARG A 108 9.46 16.04 -12.10
CA ARG A 108 8.97 17.44 -12.06
C ARG A 108 9.97 18.35 -11.35
N HIS A 109 10.44 17.96 -10.18
CA HIS A 109 11.44 18.73 -9.43
C HIS A 109 12.82 18.69 -10.09
N HIS A 110 13.25 17.53 -10.58
CA HIS A 110 14.52 17.32 -11.23
C HIS A 110 14.69 18.21 -12.47
N LEU A 111 13.66 18.28 -13.30
CA LEU A 111 13.66 19.06 -14.54
C LEU A 111 13.31 20.54 -14.33
N GLY A 112 12.87 20.93 -13.13
CA GLY A 112 12.40 22.29 -12.85
C GLY A 112 11.13 22.67 -13.62
N THR A 113 10.26 21.71 -13.91
CA THR A 113 9.07 21.85 -14.75
C THR A 113 8.16 22.99 -14.29
N ASP A 114 8.05 23.23 -12.97
CA ASP A 114 7.19 24.28 -12.42
C ASP A 114 7.57 25.68 -12.91
N ALA A 115 8.86 25.95 -13.02
CA ALA A 115 9.33 27.25 -13.54
C ALA A 115 8.88 27.49 -15.00
N HIS A 116 8.81 26.41 -15.79
CA HIS A 116 8.35 26.50 -17.18
C HIS A 116 6.83 26.60 -17.27
N VAL A 117 6.08 25.88 -16.42
CA VAL A 117 4.61 25.92 -16.41
C VAL A 117 4.08 27.25 -15.91
N ILE A 118 4.65 27.80 -14.81
CA ILE A 118 4.20 29.06 -14.20
C ILE A 118 4.74 30.27 -14.98
N GLY A 119 5.96 30.16 -15.54
CA GLY A 119 6.65 31.25 -16.21
C GLY A 119 6.36 31.39 -17.70
N GLN A 120 5.14 31.05 -18.16
CA GLN A 120 4.75 31.19 -19.57
C GLN A 120 4.39 32.62 -19.94
N ASP A 121 5.41 33.46 -20.03
CA ASP A 121 5.31 34.89 -20.36
C ASP A 121 5.96 35.25 -21.71
N GLY A 122 6.30 34.27 -22.53
CA GLY A 122 6.96 34.44 -23.82
C GLY A 122 8.47 34.70 -23.74
N VAL A 123 9.05 34.70 -22.53
CA VAL A 123 10.48 34.85 -22.32
C VAL A 123 11.18 33.51 -22.31
N TRP A 124 12.15 33.32 -23.22
CA TRP A 124 12.98 32.11 -23.24
C TRP A 124 13.94 32.09 -22.06
N ARG A 125 13.81 31.06 -21.19
CA ARG A 125 14.67 30.82 -20.03
C ARG A 125 15.54 29.59 -20.27
N ASN A 126 16.80 29.80 -20.52
CA ASN A 126 17.76 28.71 -20.72
C ASN A 126 18.25 28.18 -19.37
N ALA A 127 17.50 27.27 -18.78
CA ALA A 127 17.89 26.53 -17.57
C ALA A 127 18.07 25.05 -17.91
N ILE A 128 19.31 24.57 -17.91
CA ILE A 128 19.64 23.17 -18.18
C ILE A 128 19.73 22.45 -16.83
N PRO A 129 18.84 21.50 -16.52
CA PRO A 129 18.92 20.73 -15.28
C PRO A 129 20.14 19.79 -15.36
N PRO A 130 20.75 19.41 -14.20
CA PRO A 130 21.77 18.38 -14.16
C PRO A 130 21.19 17.04 -14.62
N LEU A 131 22.05 16.11 -15.02
CA LEU A 131 21.62 14.76 -15.35
C LEU A 131 21.16 13.99 -14.09
N ALA A 132 20.33 12.97 -14.26
CA ALA A 132 19.83 12.15 -13.16
C ALA A 132 21.00 11.52 -12.34
N LYS A 133 22.08 11.08 -13.00
CA LYS A 133 23.28 10.52 -12.36
C LYS A 133 23.98 11.48 -11.39
N ASP A 134 23.81 12.78 -11.60
CA ASP A 134 24.44 13.85 -10.79
C ASP A 134 23.51 14.30 -9.66
N ARG A 135 22.37 13.63 -9.48
CA ARG A 135 21.41 13.91 -8.41
C ARG A 135 21.21 12.70 -7.51
N THR A 136 21.20 12.96 -6.20
CA THR A 136 20.85 11.96 -5.20
C THR A 136 19.37 12.07 -4.84
N VAL A 137 18.68 10.93 -4.80
CA VAL A 137 17.33 10.81 -4.28
C VAL A 137 17.36 9.90 -3.07
N THR A 138 16.83 10.36 -1.94
CA THR A 138 16.74 9.54 -0.72
C THR A 138 15.30 9.07 -0.50
N VAL A 139 15.11 7.76 -0.31
CA VAL A 139 13.83 7.13 -0.02
C VAL A 139 13.80 6.70 1.44
N LEU A 140 12.92 7.33 2.23
CA LEU A 140 12.72 6.99 3.64
C LEU A 140 11.60 5.95 3.77
N GLY A 141 11.99 4.71 4.07
CA GLY A 141 11.11 3.57 4.18
C GLY A 141 11.24 2.61 3.00
N LEU A 142 12.03 1.56 3.18
CA LEU A 142 12.23 0.51 2.19
C LEU A 142 11.24 -0.66 2.39
N GLY A 143 9.94 -0.36 2.54
CA GLY A 143 8.85 -1.33 2.44
C GLY A 143 8.58 -1.72 0.99
N ALA A 144 7.49 -2.46 0.73
CA ALA A 144 7.12 -2.89 -0.62
C ALA A 144 7.07 -1.71 -1.61
N LEU A 145 6.38 -0.62 -1.26
CA LEU A 145 6.26 0.58 -2.10
C LEU A 145 7.59 1.31 -2.25
N GLY A 146 8.31 1.55 -1.13
CA GLY A 146 9.57 2.29 -1.17
C GLY A 146 10.67 1.60 -1.97
N VAL A 147 10.75 0.26 -1.91
CA VAL A 147 11.68 -0.52 -2.75
C VAL A 147 11.32 -0.36 -4.22
N ALA A 148 10.05 -0.50 -4.59
CA ALA A 148 9.61 -0.36 -5.99
C ALA A 148 9.94 1.05 -6.54
N CYS A 149 9.63 2.11 -5.78
CA CYS A 149 9.97 3.48 -6.16
C CYS A 149 11.48 3.70 -6.29
N ALA A 150 12.26 3.23 -5.30
CA ALA A 150 13.71 3.37 -5.30
C ALA A 150 14.36 2.67 -6.49
N THR A 151 13.93 1.45 -6.80
CA THR A 151 14.44 0.66 -7.95
C THR A 151 14.11 1.35 -9.28
N THR A 152 12.89 1.90 -9.42
CA THR A 152 12.51 2.63 -10.64
C THR A 152 13.35 3.89 -10.82
N LEU A 153 13.58 4.66 -9.76
CA LEU A 153 14.40 5.86 -9.82
C LEU A 153 15.87 5.55 -10.12
N ALA A 154 16.41 4.46 -9.56
CA ALA A 154 17.75 3.97 -9.91
C ALA A 154 17.83 3.56 -11.39
N GLY A 155 16.80 2.91 -11.92
CA GLY A 155 16.68 2.59 -13.34
C GLY A 155 16.65 3.80 -14.28
N LEU A 156 16.17 4.96 -13.80
CA LEU A 156 16.26 6.25 -14.50
C LEU A 156 17.65 6.92 -14.39
N GLY A 157 18.57 6.31 -13.67
CA GLY A 157 19.95 6.78 -13.53
C GLY A 157 20.21 7.70 -12.33
N PHE A 158 19.23 7.92 -11.45
CA PHE A 158 19.47 8.66 -10.20
C PHE A 158 20.42 7.89 -9.26
N SER A 159 21.26 8.62 -8.51
CA SER A 159 21.97 8.07 -7.36
C SER A 159 20.97 7.88 -6.20
N VAL A 160 20.50 6.65 -5.98
CA VAL A 160 19.46 6.40 -4.98
C VAL A 160 20.06 5.92 -3.67
N ARG A 161 19.60 6.54 -2.58
CA ARG A 161 19.84 6.12 -1.19
C ARG A 161 18.52 5.69 -0.56
N GLY A 162 18.54 4.64 0.25
CA GLY A 162 17.36 4.17 0.93
C GLY A 162 17.59 3.95 2.42
N TRP A 163 16.64 4.36 3.26
CA TRP A 163 16.68 4.12 4.69
C TRP A 163 15.53 3.24 5.17
N SER A 164 15.80 2.35 6.14
CA SER A 164 14.77 1.56 6.82
C SER A 164 15.17 1.24 8.25
N ARG A 165 14.19 0.92 9.11
CA ARG A 165 14.45 0.58 10.51
C ARG A 165 15.32 -0.67 10.68
N ARG A 166 15.19 -1.63 9.79
CA ARG A 166 15.96 -2.89 9.79
C ARG A 166 16.89 -2.92 8.59
N PRO A 167 18.05 -3.59 8.68
CA PRO A 167 18.97 -3.71 7.54
C PRO A 167 18.28 -4.35 6.34
N LYS A 168 18.60 -3.84 5.16
CA LYS A 168 18.17 -4.36 3.87
C LYS A 168 19.30 -4.22 2.86
N THR A 169 19.37 -5.16 1.92
CA THR A 169 20.23 -5.07 0.75
C THR A 169 19.36 -5.02 -0.49
N ILE A 170 19.55 -3.98 -1.29
CA ILE A 170 18.80 -3.77 -2.55
C ILE A 170 19.84 -3.46 -3.61
N GLU A 171 19.75 -4.17 -4.71
CA GLU A 171 20.70 -4.00 -5.83
C GLU A 171 20.68 -2.55 -6.35
N ASN A 172 21.86 -2.00 -6.60
CA ASN A 172 22.06 -0.64 -7.11
C ASN A 172 21.54 0.50 -6.23
N ILE A 173 21.25 0.24 -4.94
CA ILE A 173 20.78 1.25 -3.98
C ILE A 173 21.67 1.21 -2.74
N ALA A 174 22.23 2.35 -2.36
CA ALA A 174 22.93 2.49 -1.09
C ALA A 174 21.91 2.48 0.06
N THR A 175 21.97 1.45 0.91
CA THR A 175 20.98 1.26 1.98
C THR A 175 21.56 1.59 3.35
N PHE A 176 20.77 2.25 4.17
CA PHE A 176 21.06 2.66 5.55
C PHE A 176 19.97 2.17 6.47
N HIS A 177 20.27 2.01 7.76
CA HIS A 177 19.28 1.50 8.72
C HIS A 177 19.53 1.98 10.15
N GLY A 178 18.49 1.88 10.98
CA GLY A 178 18.54 2.26 12.39
C GLY A 178 18.71 3.77 12.60
N GLU A 179 18.97 4.16 13.84
CA GLU A 179 19.16 5.57 14.22
C GLU A 179 20.48 6.12 13.67
N ASP A 180 21.55 5.33 13.70
CA ASP A 180 22.87 5.73 13.21
C ASP A 180 22.94 5.89 11.69
N GLY A 181 21.98 5.31 10.96
CA GLY A 181 21.90 5.40 9.50
C GLY A 181 20.94 6.48 8.99
N PHE A 182 20.32 7.26 9.86
CA PHE A 182 19.42 8.36 9.51
C PHE A 182 20.20 9.68 9.51
#